data_7dd16bf70003c988f594edbd9f92c1d8
#
_entry.id   7dd16bf70003c988f594edbd9f92c1d8
#
_cell.length_a   1.000
_cell.length_b   1.000
_cell.length_c   1.000
_cell.angle_alpha   90.00
_cell.angle_beta   90.00
_cell.angle_gamma   90.00
#
_symmetry.space_group_name_H-M   'P 1'
#
loop_
_entity.id
_entity.type
_entity.pdbx_description
1 polymer ?
#
loop_
_entity_poly.entity_id
_entity_poly.type
_entity_poly.pdbx_seq_one_letter_code
_entity_poly.pdbx_strand_id
1 'polypeptide(L)'
;GAFHLILTVSKKGEVHGQVIDMMNEEEYWPLRSDNFGGSYVSSVRKNYQHLLETIAGTVCAHVLFASDQANRITDLILSNFDVKPDFPWREEQFQTYGTFRHADTKKWFALIMNVKRSALLKSEDSTMVDVINLKTQAADKDAQQYPGSVFPAYHMNHQTWISVVLDESMSDDAVMKLIRQSFELTA
;
A
#
# COMPACT_ATOMS: atom_id res chain seq x y z
N GLY A 1 -5.92 22.59 -32.34
CA GLY A 1 -4.53 22.67 -31.89
C GLY A 1 -4.07 21.31 -31.41
N ALA A 2 -2.79 21.00 -31.66
CA ALA A 2 -2.18 19.76 -31.14
C ALA A 2 -1.54 20.08 -29.79
N PHE A 3 -1.65 19.15 -28.83
CA PHE A 3 -0.94 19.21 -27.58
C PHE A 3 0.11 18.09 -27.52
N HIS A 4 1.22 18.38 -26.89
CA HIS A 4 2.24 17.39 -26.56
C HIS A 4 2.25 17.18 -25.05
N LEU A 5 2.05 15.94 -24.60
CA LEU A 5 2.12 15.56 -23.19
C LEU A 5 3.49 14.98 -22.88
N ILE A 6 4.15 15.55 -21.88
CA ILE A 6 5.38 15.02 -21.30
C ILE A 6 5.05 14.47 -19.91
N LEU A 7 5.24 13.16 -19.69
CA LEU A 7 5.11 12.53 -18.39
C LEU A 7 6.49 12.17 -17.85
N THR A 8 6.75 12.58 -16.62
CA THR A 8 7.95 12.22 -15.89
C THR A 8 7.56 11.40 -14.66
N VAL A 9 8.13 10.23 -14.50
CA VAL A 9 7.93 9.38 -13.31
C VAL A 9 9.21 9.44 -12.49
N SER A 10 9.11 9.89 -11.25
CA SER A 10 10.23 9.89 -10.31
C SER A 10 10.57 8.47 -9.86
N LYS A 11 11.77 8.27 -9.29
CA LYS A 11 12.15 6.99 -8.67
C LYS A 11 11.26 6.60 -7.47
N LYS A 12 10.48 7.55 -6.95
CA LYS A 12 9.51 7.32 -5.87
C LYS A 12 8.09 7.02 -6.37
N GLY A 13 7.90 6.91 -7.69
CA GLY A 13 6.59 6.66 -8.30
C GLY A 13 5.73 7.92 -8.47
N GLU A 14 6.23 9.13 -8.17
CA GLU A 14 5.49 10.37 -8.39
C GLU A 14 5.41 10.67 -9.88
N VAL A 15 4.22 10.95 -10.38
CA VAL A 15 3.97 11.25 -11.79
C VAL A 15 3.75 12.75 -11.96
N HIS A 16 4.56 13.38 -12.78
CA HIS A 16 4.43 14.78 -13.18
C HIS A 16 4.08 14.86 -14.67
N GLY A 17 2.95 15.47 -14.98
CA GLY A 17 2.53 15.72 -16.36
C GLY A 17 2.70 17.19 -16.74
N GLN A 18 3.22 17.43 -17.94
CA GLN A 18 3.31 18.75 -18.54
C GLN A 18 2.68 18.71 -19.93
N VAL A 19 1.74 19.61 -20.19
CA VAL A 19 1.05 19.71 -21.48
C VAL A 19 1.56 20.95 -22.21
N ILE A 20 2.15 20.75 -23.38
CA ILE A 20 2.67 21.81 -24.23
C ILE A 20 1.68 22.07 -25.36
N ASP A 21 1.27 23.31 -25.54
CA ASP A 21 0.49 23.76 -26.70
C ASP A 21 1.45 23.92 -27.90
N MET A 22 1.27 23.10 -28.92
CA MET A 22 2.15 23.07 -30.08
C MET A 22 1.97 24.27 -31.03
N MET A 23 1.02 25.17 -30.76
CA MET A 23 0.86 26.40 -31.55
C MET A 23 1.84 27.49 -31.14
N ASN A 24 2.16 27.58 -29.86
CA ASN A 24 3.08 28.57 -29.28
C ASN A 24 4.31 27.95 -28.58
N GLU A 25 4.38 26.62 -28.53
CA GLU A 25 5.46 25.84 -27.89
C GLU A 25 5.60 26.15 -26.38
N GLU A 26 4.52 26.59 -25.74
CA GLU A 26 4.49 26.92 -24.31
C GLU A 26 3.64 25.94 -23.53
N GLU A 27 3.89 25.85 -22.21
CA GLU A 27 3.05 25.05 -21.32
C GLU A 27 1.63 25.59 -21.29
N TYR A 28 0.65 24.68 -21.41
CA TYR A 28 -0.76 25.03 -21.34
C TYR A 28 -1.21 25.28 -19.88
N TRP A 29 -0.91 26.47 -19.39
CA TRP A 29 -1.17 26.92 -18.02
C TRP A 29 -2.61 26.73 -17.51
N PRO A 30 -3.69 26.77 -18.35
CA PRO A 30 -5.05 26.53 -17.86
C PRO A 30 -5.28 25.17 -17.18
N LEU A 31 -4.37 24.21 -17.33
CA LEU A 31 -4.42 22.94 -16.59
C LEU A 31 -3.87 23.04 -15.16
N ARG A 32 -3.07 24.05 -14.86
CA ARG A 32 -2.42 24.25 -13.54
C ARG A 32 -3.30 24.99 -12.55
N SER A 33 -4.41 25.57 -12.98
CA SER A 33 -5.26 26.41 -12.12
C SER A 33 -6.74 26.21 -12.43
N ASP A 34 -7.53 26.09 -11.39
CA ASP A 34 -9.00 25.98 -11.50
C ASP A 34 -9.68 27.31 -11.88
N ASN A 35 -8.94 28.41 -11.88
CA ASN A 35 -9.45 29.73 -12.26
C ASN A 35 -9.73 29.87 -13.76
N PHE A 36 -9.22 28.93 -14.58
CA PHE A 36 -9.50 28.91 -16.02
C PHE A 36 -10.69 28.02 -16.32
N GLY A 37 -11.72 28.60 -16.94
CA GLY A 37 -12.97 27.94 -17.33
C GLY A 37 -13.22 28.01 -18.83
N GLY A 38 -14.39 27.47 -19.24
CA GLY A 38 -14.84 27.42 -20.62
C GLY A 38 -14.79 26.02 -21.22
N SER A 39 -15.61 25.82 -22.29
CA SER A 39 -15.80 24.51 -22.90
C SER A 39 -14.50 23.90 -23.45
N TYR A 40 -13.63 24.74 -24.02
CA TYR A 40 -12.35 24.31 -24.58
C TYR A 40 -11.38 23.82 -23.47
N VAL A 41 -11.19 24.61 -22.41
CA VAL A 41 -10.34 24.24 -21.25
C VAL A 41 -10.86 22.96 -20.60
N SER A 42 -12.17 22.85 -20.42
CA SER A 42 -12.80 21.65 -19.85
C SER A 42 -12.58 20.41 -20.72
N SER A 43 -12.62 20.56 -22.05
CA SER A 43 -12.33 19.47 -22.99
C SER A 43 -10.87 19.02 -22.92
N VAL A 44 -9.92 19.96 -22.89
CA VAL A 44 -8.48 19.65 -22.76
C VAL A 44 -8.22 18.96 -21.43
N ARG A 45 -8.79 19.45 -20.32
CA ARG A 45 -8.67 18.84 -18.98
C ARG A 45 -9.19 17.42 -18.95
N LYS A 46 -10.38 17.19 -19.54
CA LYS A 46 -10.99 15.85 -19.62
C LYS A 46 -10.11 14.88 -20.44
N ASN A 47 -9.58 15.33 -21.58
CA ASN A 47 -8.72 14.49 -22.42
C ASN A 47 -7.38 14.16 -21.72
N TYR A 48 -6.80 15.13 -21.02
CA TYR A 48 -5.60 14.93 -20.21
C TYR A 48 -5.84 13.89 -19.11
N GLN A 49 -6.93 14.04 -18.36
CA GLN A 49 -7.30 13.11 -17.29
C GLN A 49 -7.55 11.70 -17.82
N HIS A 50 -8.30 11.57 -18.93
CA HIS A 50 -8.54 10.27 -19.56
C HIS A 50 -7.25 9.61 -20.07
N LEU A 51 -6.30 10.39 -20.59
CA LEU A 51 -5.01 9.85 -21.00
C LEU A 51 -4.18 9.35 -19.81
N LEU A 52 -4.17 10.08 -18.68
CA LEU A 52 -3.51 9.63 -17.46
C LEU A 52 -4.13 8.33 -16.92
N GLU A 53 -5.46 8.24 -16.89
CA GLU A 53 -6.19 7.03 -16.49
C GLU A 53 -5.87 5.84 -17.41
N THR A 54 -5.79 6.06 -18.72
CA THR A 54 -5.43 5.03 -19.70
C THR A 54 -3.99 4.53 -19.50
N ILE A 55 -3.04 5.44 -19.28
CA ILE A 55 -1.65 5.09 -19.00
C ILE A 55 -1.56 4.34 -17.67
N ALA A 56 -2.18 4.85 -16.61
CA ALA A 56 -2.21 4.18 -15.31
C ALA A 56 -2.77 2.76 -15.40
N GLY A 57 -3.91 2.59 -16.10
CA GLY A 57 -4.53 1.28 -16.28
C GLY A 57 -3.75 0.31 -17.17
N THR A 58 -2.82 0.80 -18.00
CA THR A 58 -2.08 -0.04 -18.96
C THR A 58 -0.69 -0.43 -18.46
N VAL A 59 0.01 0.50 -17.78
CA VAL A 59 1.43 0.32 -17.45
C VAL A 59 1.74 0.42 -15.95
N CYS A 60 0.78 0.85 -15.12
CA CYS A 60 0.96 0.91 -13.67
C CYS A 60 0.27 -0.27 -13.00
N ALA A 61 0.97 -0.95 -12.11
CA ALA A 61 0.34 -1.91 -11.20
C ALA A 61 -0.38 -1.15 -10.09
N HIS A 62 -1.60 -1.57 -9.75
CA HIS A 62 -2.28 -1.04 -8.57
C HIS A 62 -1.63 -1.63 -7.33
N VAL A 63 -0.86 -0.83 -6.60
CA VAL A 63 -0.24 -1.24 -5.34
C VAL A 63 -1.08 -0.72 -4.17
N LEU A 64 -1.30 -1.59 -3.17
CA LEU A 64 -2.07 -1.28 -1.97
C LEU A 64 -1.17 -0.84 -0.82
N PHE A 65 0.08 -1.30 -0.80
CA PHE A 65 1.05 -1.10 0.26
C PHE A 65 2.38 -0.59 -0.30
N ALA A 66 3.25 -0.07 0.57
CA ALA A 66 4.49 0.58 0.17
C ALA A 66 5.57 -0.42 -0.29
N SER A 67 5.65 -1.61 0.34
CA SER A 67 6.66 -2.62 -0.01
C SER A 67 6.14 -3.62 -1.04
N ASP A 68 7.03 -4.09 -1.91
CA ASP A 68 6.72 -5.13 -2.88
C ASP A 68 6.27 -6.42 -2.20
N GLN A 69 6.89 -6.78 -1.08
CA GLN A 69 6.52 -7.97 -0.32
C GLN A 69 5.11 -7.86 0.26
N ALA A 70 4.69 -6.69 0.77
CA ALA A 70 3.34 -6.51 1.28
C ALA A 70 2.28 -6.70 0.17
N ASN A 71 2.57 -6.23 -1.04
CA ASN A 71 1.68 -6.42 -2.18
C ASN A 71 1.62 -7.89 -2.62
N ARG A 72 2.77 -8.60 -2.73
CA ARG A 72 2.77 -10.05 -3.05
C ARG A 72 2.06 -10.88 -1.98
N ILE A 73 2.29 -10.59 -0.70
CA ILE A 73 1.58 -11.26 0.41
C ILE A 73 0.08 -11.00 0.32
N THR A 74 -0.34 -9.79 -0.04
CA THR A 74 -1.75 -9.48 -0.28
C THR A 74 -2.34 -10.36 -1.39
N ASP A 75 -1.67 -10.47 -2.53
CA ASP A 75 -2.11 -11.33 -3.64
C ASP A 75 -2.20 -12.80 -3.24
N LEU A 76 -1.25 -13.27 -2.40
CA LEU A 76 -1.29 -14.62 -1.83
C LEU A 76 -2.46 -14.81 -0.85
N ILE A 77 -2.79 -13.81 -0.02
CA ILE A 77 -3.95 -13.84 0.86
C ILE A 77 -5.23 -13.90 0.03
N LEU A 78 -5.39 -13.04 -0.98
CA LEU A 78 -6.56 -13.04 -1.86
C LEU A 78 -6.77 -14.40 -2.51
N SER A 79 -5.71 -15.01 -3.05
CA SER A 79 -5.79 -16.28 -3.75
C SER A 79 -6.01 -17.50 -2.85
N ASN A 80 -5.55 -17.45 -1.58
CA ASN A 80 -5.66 -18.59 -0.66
C ASN A 80 -6.92 -18.58 0.21
N PHE A 81 -7.48 -17.39 0.52
CA PHE A 81 -8.57 -17.26 1.49
C PHE A 81 -9.85 -16.63 0.91
N ASP A 82 -9.84 -16.25 -0.37
CA ASP A 82 -10.96 -15.57 -1.06
C ASP A 82 -11.49 -14.34 -0.28
N VAL A 83 -10.58 -13.53 0.24
CA VAL A 83 -10.89 -12.32 0.98
C VAL A 83 -10.14 -11.13 0.37
N LYS A 84 -10.74 -9.93 0.48
CA LYS A 84 -10.12 -8.67 0.05
C LYS A 84 -9.74 -7.83 1.26
N PRO A 85 -8.68 -7.00 1.16
CA PRO A 85 -8.36 -6.07 2.23
C PRO A 85 -9.47 -5.01 2.36
N ASP A 86 -9.73 -4.62 3.60
CA ASP A 86 -10.63 -3.56 3.99
C ASP A 86 -9.82 -2.44 4.65
N PHE A 87 -10.07 -1.17 4.29
CA PHE A 87 -9.38 0.00 4.80
C PHE A 87 -10.36 0.85 5.64
N PRO A 88 -10.64 0.45 6.90
CA PRO A 88 -11.75 1.00 7.67
C PRO A 88 -11.48 2.39 8.24
N TRP A 89 -10.23 2.85 8.27
CA TRP A 89 -9.86 4.14 8.87
C TRP A 89 -9.96 5.29 7.88
N ARG A 90 -10.55 6.39 8.34
CA ARG A 90 -10.73 7.62 7.53
C ARG A 90 -9.64 8.65 7.79
N GLU A 91 -8.95 8.55 8.92
CA GLU A 91 -7.85 9.43 9.28
C GLU A 91 -6.68 9.24 8.33
N GLU A 92 -6.17 10.32 7.76
CA GLU A 92 -5.14 10.33 6.70
C GLU A 92 -3.94 9.42 7.02
N GLN A 93 -3.48 9.44 8.27
CA GLN A 93 -2.35 8.65 8.74
C GLN A 93 -2.60 7.13 8.78
N PHE A 94 -3.85 6.67 8.71
CA PHE A 94 -4.24 5.26 8.79
C PHE A 94 -4.94 4.75 7.53
N GLN A 95 -5.12 5.58 6.52
CA GLN A 95 -5.82 5.20 5.27
C GLN A 95 -5.15 4.05 4.53
N THR A 96 -3.85 3.82 4.75
CA THR A 96 -3.07 2.72 4.16
C THR A 96 -3.08 1.45 5.01
N TYR A 97 -3.78 1.44 6.16
CA TYR A 97 -3.86 0.28 7.02
C TYR A 97 -4.93 -0.68 6.52
N GLY A 98 -4.52 -1.83 5.99
CA GLY A 98 -5.39 -2.83 5.38
C GLY A 98 -5.67 -4.00 6.31
N THR A 99 -6.94 -4.26 6.65
CA THR A 99 -7.37 -5.41 7.44
C THR A 99 -7.85 -6.54 6.55
N PHE A 100 -7.53 -7.77 6.94
CA PHE A 100 -8.07 -8.99 6.34
C PHE A 100 -8.95 -9.71 7.36
N ARG A 101 -10.19 -10.00 6.96
CA ARG A 101 -11.22 -10.55 7.83
C ARG A 101 -11.74 -11.87 7.29
N HIS A 102 -12.17 -12.74 8.19
CA HIS A 102 -12.97 -13.88 7.83
C HIS A 102 -14.27 -13.45 7.13
N ALA A 103 -14.66 -14.15 6.09
CA ALA A 103 -15.84 -13.81 5.30
C ALA A 103 -17.15 -13.94 6.11
N ASP A 104 -17.22 -14.91 7.03
CA ASP A 104 -18.36 -15.24 7.88
C ASP A 104 -18.37 -14.44 9.20
N THR A 105 -17.35 -14.64 10.05
CA THR A 105 -17.29 -14.07 11.41
C THR A 105 -16.91 -12.61 11.45
N LYS A 106 -16.33 -12.06 10.35
CA LYS A 106 -15.76 -10.70 10.24
C LYS A 106 -14.60 -10.43 11.21
N LYS A 107 -14.12 -11.44 11.92
CA LYS A 107 -12.93 -11.31 12.78
C LYS A 107 -11.69 -11.06 11.95
N TRP A 108 -10.77 -10.25 12.46
CA TRP A 108 -9.47 -10.00 11.83
C TRP A 108 -8.55 -11.20 12.01
N PHE A 109 -7.90 -11.61 10.94
CA PHE A 109 -6.79 -12.57 11.00
C PHE A 109 -5.46 -11.95 10.58
N ALA A 110 -5.48 -10.81 9.86
CA ALA A 110 -4.28 -10.07 9.51
C ALA A 110 -4.57 -8.56 9.37
N LEU A 111 -3.55 -7.74 9.66
CA LEU A 111 -3.57 -6.29 9.50
C LEU A 111 -2.22 -5.82 8.99
N ILE A 112 -2.17 -5.26 7.77
CA ILE A 112 -0.96 -4.65 7.22
C ILE A 112 -0.98 -3.14 7.52
N MET A 113 0.15 -2.62 8.00
CA MET A 113 0.33 -1.22 8.37
C MET A 113 1.71 -0.73 7.94
N ASN A 114 1.81 0.53 7.54
CA ASN A 114 3.09 1.20 7.31
C ASN A 114 3.48 1.98 8.57
N VAL A 115 4.55 1.58 9.24
CA VAL A 115 4.96 2.11 10.54
C VAL A 115 6.44 2.49 10.56
N LYS A 116 6.86 3.35 11.50
CA LYS A 116 8.28 3.61 11.71
C LYS A 116 8.96 2.38 12.30
N ARG A 117 10.13 2.01 11.80
CA ARG A 117 10.92 0.90 12.34
C ARG A 117 11.24 1.09 13.83
N SER A 118 11.44 2.33 14.27
CA SER A 118 11.62 2.69 15.69
C SER A 118 10.42 2.30 16.58
N ALA A 119 9.23 2.14 16.03
CA ALA A 119 8.07 1.70 16.79
C ALA A 119 8.08 0.19 17.12
N LEU A 120 8.87 -0.59 16.38
CA LEU A 120 9.06 -2.03 16.59
C LEU A 120 10.31 -2.30 17.43
N LEU A 121 11.36 -1.54 17.16
CA LEU A 121 12.65 -1.59 17.83
C LEU A 121 12.79 -0.32 18.67
N LYS A 122 13.32 -0.41 19.88
CA LYS A 122 13.73 0.77 20.67
C LYS A 122 14.98 1.38 20.04
N SER A 123 14.87 1.96 18.86
CA SER A 123 15.96 2.55 18.06
C SER A 123 15.54 3.92 17.56
N GLU A 124 16.50 4.70 17.06
CA GLU A 124 16.24 6.01 16.43
C GLU A 124 15.92 5.89 14.92
N ASP A 125 15.80 4.68 14.40
CA ASP A 125 15.51 4.43 12.98
C ASP A 125 14.07 4.83 12.64
N SER A 126 13.92 5.96 11.96
CA SER A 126 12.64 6.50 11.52
C SER A 126 12.20 6.00 10.13
N THR A 127 12.92 5.05 9.53
CA THR A 127 12.53 4.46 8.24
C THR A 127 11.14 3.83 8.33
N MET A 128 10.29 4.12 7.37
CA MET A 128 8.97 3.51 7.26
C MET A 128 9.09 2.10 6.70
N VAL A 129 8.40 1.16 7.33
CA VAL A 129 8.34 -0.25 6.89
C VAL A 129 6.92 -0.76 6.97
N ASP A 130 6.55 -1.63 6.03
CA ASP A 130 5.30 -2.36 6.14
C ASP A 130 5.46 -3.53 7.10
N VAL A 131 4.46 -3.71 7.95
CA VAL A 131 4.37 -4.83 8.88
C VAL A 131 3.02 -5.50 8.75
N ILE A 132 2.97 -6.80 8.98
CA ILE A 132 1.72 -7.53 9.12
C ILE A 132 1.55 -8.04 10.54
N ASN A 133 0.46 -7.65 11.19
CA ASN A 133 0.08 -8.19 12.49
C ASN A 133 -0.71 -9.48 12.31
N LEU A 134 -0.30 -10.51 13.04
CA LEU A 134 -0.85 -11.86 12.97
C LEU A 134 -1.10 -12.42 14.37
N LYS A 135 -2.19 -13.17 14.52
CA LYS A 135 -2.52 -13.92 15.73
C LYS A 135 -1.57 -15.11 15.89
N THR A 136 -1.12 -15.36 17.11
CA THR A 136 -0.27 -16.50 17.45
C THR A 136 -0.62 -17.07 18.81
N GLN A 137 -0.21 -18.31 19.06
CA GLN A 137 -0.25 -18.96 20.38
C GLN A 137 1.06 -18.83 21.15
N ALA A 138 2.14 -18.43 20.50
CA ALA A 138 3.49 -18.49 21.05
C ALA A 138 4.38 -17.34 20.56
N ALA A 139 3.99 -16.09 20.84
CA ALA A 139 4.65 -14.88 20.35
C ALA A 139 6.17 -14.86 20.61
N ASP A 140 6.62 -15.28 21.81
CA ASP A 140 8.04 -15.34 22.15
C ASP A 140 8.80 -16.37 21.31
N LYS A 141 8.20 -17.53 21.00
CA LYS A 141 8.81 -18.56 20.15
C LYS A 141 8.92 -18.09 18.71
N ASP A 142 7.88 -17.42 18.18
CA ASP A 142 7.90 -16.88 16.82
C ASP A 142 8.98 -15.80 16.69
N ALA A 143 9.10 -14.89 17.67
CA ALA A 143 10.16 -13.89 17.71
C ALA A 143 11.58 -14.50 17.81
N GLN A 144 11.74 -15.60 18.57
CA GLN A 144 13.01 -16.33 18.67
C GLN A 144 13.34 -17.10 17.39
N GLN A 145 12.34 -17.62 16.69
CA GLN A 145 12.53 -18.36 15.44
C GLN A 145 12.92 -17.44 14.29
N TYR A 146 12.43 -16.19 14.28
CA TYR A 146 12.67 -15.22 13.21
C TYR A 146 13.24 -13.90 13.79
N PRO A 147 14.48 -13.92 14.33
CA PRO A 147 15.05 -12.75 14.96
C PRO A 147 15.26 -11.61 13.95
N GLY A 148 14.87 -10.40 14.32
CA GLY A 148 14.96 -9.22 13.46
C GLY A 148 13.83 -9.05 12.44
N SER A 149 12.98 -10.07 12.28
CA SER A 149 11.83 -10.01 11.34
C SER A 149 10.49 -10.10 12.07
N VAL A 150 10.43 -10.73 13.23
CA VAL A 150 9.22 -10.88 14.05
C VAL A 150 9.40 -10.18 15.38
N PHE A 151 8.42 -9.35 15.73
CA PHE A 151 8.41 -8.49 16.92
C PHE A 151 7.10 -8.64 17.69
N PRO A 152 7.06 -8.21 18.97
CA PRO A 152 5.79 -7.99 19.68
C PRO A 152 4.86 -7.08 18.86
N ALA A 153 3.59 -7.42 18.78
CA ALA A 153 2.66 -6.77 17.85
C ALA A 153 2.49 -5.27 18.15
N TYR A 154 2.65 -4.46 17.12
CA TYR A 154 2.38 -3.03 17.20
C TYR A 154 0.88 -2.79 17.42
N HIS A 155 0.54 -2.02 18.46
CA HIS A 155 -0.84 -1.67 18.87
C HIS A 155 -1.78 -2.85 19.17
N MET A 156 -1.28 -4.06 19.40
CA MET A 156 -2.08 -5.23 19.76
C MET A 156 -1.52 -5.94 21.01
N ASN A 157 -2.23 -6.94 21.50
CA ASN A 157 -1.78 -7.72 22.64
C ASN A 157 -0.53 -8.55 22.29
N HIS A 158 0.59 -8.21 22.90
CA HIS A 158 1.92 -8.80 22.65
C HIS A 158 2.03 -10.28 23.01
N GLN A 159 1.13 -10.82 23.83
CA GLN A 159 1.15 -12.25 24.19
C GLN A 159 0.53 -13.13 23.11
N THR A 160 -0.40 -12.57 22.33
CA THR A 160 -1.22 -13.34 21.39
C THR A 160 -1.18 -12.81 19.95
N TRP A 161 -0.40 -11.76 19.71
CA TRP A 161 -0.17 -11.18 18.39
C TRP A 161 1.29 -10.84 18.19
N ILE A 162 1.75 -10.95 16.97
CA ILE A 162 3.09 -10.57 16.50
C ILE A 162 3.00 -9.59 15.34
N SER A 163 4.05 -8.77 15.15
CA SER A 163 4.29 -7.99 13.94
C SER A 163 5.41 -8.64 13.15
N VAL A 164 5.17 -8.97 11.90
CA VAL A 164 6.18 -9.46 10.94
C VAL A 164 6.53 -8.33 10.00
N VAL A 165 7.82 -8.01 9.86
CA VAL A 165 8.29 -6.98 8.92
C VAL A 165 8.28 -7.54 7.50
N LEU A 166 7.75 -6.76 6.56
CA LEU A 166 7.63 -7.12 5.13
C LEU A 166 8.71 -6.36 4.32
N ASP A 167 9.97 -6.73 4.54
CA ASP A 167 11.18 -6.11 3.97
C ASP A 167 12.13 -7.12 3.31
N GLU A 168 11.60 -8.27 2.89
CA GLU A 168 12.31 -9.42 2.32
C GLU A 168 13.20 -10.19 3.33
N SER A 169 13.24 -9.81 4.60
CA SER A 169 14.00 -10.53 5.63
C SER A 169 13.44 -11.93 5.94
N MET A 170 12.15 -12.15 5.63
CA MET A 170 11.49 -13.46 5.63
C MET A 170 10.98 -13.79 4.24
N SER A 171 11.05 -15.07 3.85
CA SER A 171 10.44 -15.51 2.59
C SER A 171 8.91 -15.41 2.64
N ASP A 172 8.27 -15.20 1.48
CA ASP A 172 6.82 -15.16 1.36
C ASP A 172 6.16 -16.44 1.90
N ASP A 173 6.77 -17.61 1.69
CA ASP A 173 6.29 -18.90 2.24
C ASP A 173 6.29 -18.94 3.77
N ALA A 174 7.33 -18.40 4.40
CA ALA A 174 7.41 -18.33 5.86
C ALA A 174 6.36 -17.37 6.43
N VAL A 175 6.15 -16.21 5.79
CA VAL A 175 5.10 -15.27 6.15
C VAL A 175 3.72 -15.91 5.98
N MET A 176 3.46 -16.58 4.85
CA MET A 176 2.19 -17.26 4.58
C MET A 176 1.90 -18.41 5.55
N LYS A 177 2.91 -19.08 6.07
CA LYS A 177 2.74 -20.08 7.14
C LYS A 177 2.16 -19.44 8.40
N LEU A 178 2.70 -18.29 8.84
CA LEU A 178 2.19 -17.54 9.99
C LEU A 178 0.78 -16.98 9.73
N ILE A 179 0.50 -16.55 8.51
CA ILE A 179 -0.85 -16.09 8.10
C ILE A 179 -1.87 -17.22 8.21
N ARG A 180 -1.56 -18.44 7.71
CA ARG A 180 -2.46 -19.60 7.83
C ARG A 180 -2.74 -19.94 9.30
N GLN A 181 -1.71 -19.93 10.14
CA GLN A 181 -1.85 -20.12 11.58
C GLN A 181 -2.76 -19.05 12.20
N SER A 182 -2.57 -17.78 11.85
CA SER A 182 -3.42 -16.69 12.32
C SER A 182 -4.87 -16.85 11.88
N PHE A 183 -5.08 -17.27 10.62
CA PHE A 183 -6.41 -17.54 10.08
C PHE A 183 -7.13 -18.63 10.90
N GLU A 184 -6.47 -19.75 11.16
CA GLU A 184 -7.02 -20.86 11.96
C GLU A 184 -7.33 -20.43 13.42
N LEU A 185 -6.47 -19.60 14.03
CA LEU A 185 -6.64 -19.14 15.41
C LEU A 185 -7.74 -18.09 15.61
N THR A 186 -8.26 -17.53 14.54
CA THR A 186 -9.29 -16.47 14.60
C THR A 186 -10.62 -16.90 13.99
N ALA A 187 -10.71 -18.12 13.47
CA ALA A 187 -11.93 -18.71 12.90
C ALA A 187 -13.12 -18.74 13.89
#